data_6fab61cd7c7d03587947cb2896e4dc8c
#
_entry.id   6fab61cd7c7d03587947cb2896e4dc8c
#
_cell.length_a   1.000
_cell.length_b   1.000
_cell.length_c   1.000
_cell.angle_alpha   90.00
_cell.angle_beta   90.00
_cell.angle_gamma   90.00
#
_symmetry.space_group_name_H-M   'P 1'
#
loop_
_entity.id
_entity.type
_entity.pdbx_description
1 polymer ?
#
loop_
_entity_poly.entity_id
_entity_poly.type
_entity_poly.pdbx_seq_one_letter_code
_entity_poly.pdbx_strand_id
1 'polypeptide(L)'
;KKQTAYDFFHRMKEALGEQSEWQLKLLTGDDSIYERESILKPIRENVWKKVILISTQIVEAGVDIDMDIGYKDISKLDSEEQFLGRIARSGIKNGIPGIVYFFNLDQAEKIYRDDYRMEKSLTLGNEEMRTVLKEKRFQTYYEQVMHYLKEMKNRKTSEDGLEYFFSESLKKLDFLKIQKRMELIEEDCWHVDIILCRKLVMEDGTEKDGRKIWEHYKELLSDYQMDYSEKKVKLSECQSDLNLFRYQIKRNIQIPYNEMIGELYCVYDGEQYFQDEKIDREKLEGDHMYFIDL
;
A
#
# COMPACT_ATOMS: atom_id res chain seq x y z
N LYS A 1 -6.39 3.74 -9.71
CA LYS A 1 -7.28 3.80 -8.51
C LYS A 1 -7.62 2.39 -8.05
N LYS A 2 -7.98 2.22 -6.75
CA LYS A 2 -8.44 0.93 -6.24
C LYS A 2 -9.66 0.43 -7.02
N GLN A 3 -10.67 1.26 -7.20
CA GLN A 3 -11.88 0.90 -7.95
C GLN A 3 -11.56 0.42 -9.36
N THR A 4 -10.68 1.11 -10.08
CA THR A 4 -10.25 0.69 -11.42
C THR A 4 -9.61 -0.70 -11.42
N ALA A 5 -8.83 -1.04 -10.38
CA ALA A 5 -8.24 -2.37 -10.25
C ALA A 5 -9.31 -3.44 -10.00
N TYR A 6 -10.32 -3.17 -9.17
CA TYR A 6 -11.47 -4.06 -8.97
C TYR A 6 -12.27 -4.25 -10.25
N ASP A 7 -12.62 -3.17 -10.95
CA ASP A 7 -13.38 -3.23 -12.20
C ASP A 7 -12.64 -4.04 -13.27
N PHE A 8 -11.31 -3.85 -13.33
CA PHE A 8 -10.46 -4.60 -14.26
C PHE A 8 -10.37 -6.08 -13.89
N PHE A 9 -10.29 -6.39 -12.60
CA PHE A 9 -10.29 -7.76 -12.12
C PHE A 9 -11.58 -8.50 -12.49
N HIS A 10 -12.73 -7.88 -12.26
CA HIS A 10 -14.04 -8.49 -12.61
C HIS A 10 -14.19 -8.72 -14.11
N ARG A 11 -13.87 -7.73 -14.93
CA ARG A 11 -13.89 -7.88 -16.39
C ARG A 11 -12.93 -8.97 -16.88
N MET A 12 -11.76 -9.07 -16.29
CA MET A 12 -10.79 -10.09 -16.64
C MET A 12 -11.28 -11.49 -16.21
N LYS A 13 -11.89 -11.61 -15.04
CA LYS A 13 -12.51 -12.85 -14.55
C LYS A 13 -13.58 -13.35 -15.53
N GLU A 14 -14.46 -12.45 -15.98
CA GLU A 14 -15.47 -12.75 -17.00
C GLU A 14 -14.85 -13.19 -18.35
N ALA A 15 -13.82 -12.47 -18.80
CA ALA A 15 -13.17 -12.76 -20.07
C ALA A 15 -12.40 -14.09 -20.08
N LEU A 16 -11.78 -14.46 -18.97
CA LEU A 16 -11.06 -15.73 -18.83
C LEU A 16 -11.99 -16.94 -18.71
N GLY A 17 -13.15 -16.76 -18.11
CA GLY A 17 -14.09 -17.86 -17.82
C GLY A 17 -13.58 -18.82 -16.74
N GLU A 18 -14.46 -19.73 -16.28
CA GLU A 18 -14.20 -20.63 -15.16
C GLU A 18 -13.15 -21.72 -15.46
N GLN A 19 -12.93 -22.07 -16.72
CA GLN A 19 -11.99 -23.13 -17.13
C GLN A 19 -10.61 -22.62 -17.50
N SER A 20 -10.27 -21.39 -17.14
CA SER A 20 -8.98 -20.78 -17.47
C SER A 20 -7.82 -21.47 -16.73
N GLU A 21 -6.73 -21.74 -17.43
CA GLU A 21 -5.47 -22.18 -16.82
C GLU A 21 -4.72 -21.02 -16.12
N TRP A 22 -5.18 -19.79 -16.30
CA TRP A 22 -4.56 -18.61 -15.71
C TRP A 22 -5.04 -18.39 -14.28
N GLN A 23 -4.10 -18.21 -13.37
CA GLN A 23 -4.40 -17.74 -12.01
C GLN A 23 -4.57 -16.24 -12.03
N LEU A 24 -5.81 -15.77 -11.95
CA LEU A 24 -6.12 -14.36 -11.84
C LEU A 24 -6.12 -13.94 -10.37
N LYS A 25 -5.27 -12.97 -10.00
CA LYS A 25 -5.13 -12.48 -8.63
C LYS A 25 -5.22 -10.95 -8.59
N LEU A 26 -5.81 -10.45 -7.51
CA LEU A 26 -5.92 -9.03 -7.21
C LEU A 26 -5.15 -8.73 -5.91
N LEU A 27 -4.25 -7.74 -5.95
CA LEU A 27 -3.47 -7.31 -4.80
C LEU A 27 -3.59 -5.80 -4.61
N THR A 28 -4.12 -5.39 -3.46
CA THR A 28 -4.35 -3.98 -3.14
C THR A 28 -3.78 -3.61 -1.77
N GLY A 29 -3.79 -2.31 -1.45
CA GLY A 29 -3.42 -1.85 -0.11
C GLY A 29 -4.37 -2.29 1.00
N ASP A 30 -5.54 -2.84 0.64
CA ASP A 30 -6.53 -3.31 1.60
C ASP A 30 -6.25 -4.72 2.12
N ASP A 31 -5.37 -5.46 1.43
CA ASP A 31 -5.05 -6.84 1.80
C ASP A 31 -4.18 -6.88 3.06
N SER A 32 -4.50 -7.79 3.97
CA SER A 32 -3.67 -8.09 5.14
C SER A 32 -2.35 -8.77 4.72
N ILE A 33 -1.46 -8.96 5.68
CA ILE A 33 -0.20 -9.69 5.46
C ILE A 33 -0.49 -11.12 4.96
N TYR A 34 -1.51 -11.77 5.51
CA TYR A 34 -1.90 -13.12 5.10
C TYR A 34 -2.30 -13.18 3.62
N GLU A 35 -3.21 -12.31 3.17
CA GLU A 35 -3.66 -12.27 1.78
C GLU A 35 -2.54 -11.91 0.82
N ARG A 36 -1.66 -10.98 1.21
CA ARG A 36 -0.49 -10.63 0.39
C ARG A 36 0.44 -11.82 0.20
N GLU A 37 0.81 -12.51 1.27
CA GLU A 37 1.71 -13.66 1.19
C GLU A 37 1.07 -14.84 0.45
N SER A 38 -0.22 -15.10 0.60
CA SER A 38 -0.93 -16.15 -0.15
C SER A 38 -0.89 -15.94 -1.67
N ILE A 39 -0.72 -14.69 -2.12
CA ILE A 39 -0.59 -14.35 -3.55
C ILE A 39 0.88 -14.30 -3.96
N LEU A 40 1.72 -13.62 -3.18
CA LEU A 40 3.10 -13.32 -3.58
C LEU A 40 4.03 -14.53 -3.48
N LYS A 41 3.85 -15.40 -2.49
CA LYS A 41 4.72 -16.56 -2.30
C LYS A 41 4.61 -17.56 -3.46
N PRO A 42 3.41 -17.99 -3.92
CA PRO A 42 3.32 -18.86 -5.09
C PRO A 42 3.89 -18.26 -6.38
N ILE A 43 3.90 -16.92 -6.51
CA ILE A 43 4.55 -16.23 -7.63
C ILE A 43 6.08 -16.34 -7.49
N ARG A 44 6.63 -16.02 -6.31
CA ARG A 44 8.07 -16.08 -6.04
C ARG A 44 8.63 -17.49 -6.23
N GLU A 45 7.93 -18.49 -5.75
CA GLU A 45 8.31 -19.90 -5.83
C GLU A 45 7.95 -20.53 -7.17
N ASN A 46 7.38 -19.76 -8.09
CA ASN A 46 7.01 -20.18 -9.44
C ASN A 46 6.08 -21.42 -9.46
N VAL A 47 5.20 -21.50 -8.44
CA VAL A 47 4.15 -22.51 -8.33
C VAL A 47 3.12 -22.31 -9.42
N TRP A 48 2.68 -21.07 -9.62
CA TRP A 48 1.77 -20.71 -10.69
C TRP A 48 2.52 -20.38 -11.97
N LYS A 49 2.34 -21.23 -12.97
CA LYS A 49 3.02 -21.07 -14.27
C LYS A 49 2.38 -20.00 -15.16
N LYS A 50 1.08 -19.79 -15.02
CA LYS A 50 0.29 -18.80 -15.75
C LYS A 50 -0.43 -17.94 -14.73
N VAL A 51 0.04 -16.73 -14.48
CA VAL A 51 -0.53 -15.82 -13.50
C VAL A 51 -0.76 -14.44 -14.11
N ILE A 52 -1.91 -13.87 -13.81
CA ILE A 52 -2.25 -12.47 -14.06
C ILE A 52 -2.44 -11.83 -12.70
N LEU A 53 -1.55 -10.90 -12.37
CA LEU A 53 -1.63 -10.13 -11.13
C LEU A 53 -2.10 -8.70 -11.46
N ILE A 54 -3.30 -8.38 -11.01
CA ILE A 54 -3.82 -7.00 -11.04
C ILE A 54 -3.49 -6.38 -9.69
N SER A 55 -2.89 -5.19 -9.69
CA SER A 55 -2.48 -4.57 -8.43
C SER A 55 -2.57 -3.05 -8.46
N THR A 56 -2.62 -2.46 -7.29
CA THR A 56 -2.36 -1.03 -7.08
C THR A 56 -0.86 -0.78 -6.92
N GLN A 57 -0.44 0.42 -6.48
CA GLN A 57 0.99 0.78 -6.30
C GLN A 57 1.74 -0.13 -5.30
N ILE A 58 1.05 -1.00 -4.58
CA ILE A 58 1.65 -1.86 -3.54
C ILE A 58 2.81 -2.74 -4.06
N VAL A 59 2.81 -3.05 -5.36
CA VAL A 59 3.88 -3.85 -5.98
C VAL A 59 5.13 -3.04 -6.33
N GLU A 60 5.06 -1.71 -6.31
CA GLU A 60 6.17 -0.84 -6.69
C GLU A 60 7.30 -0.90 -5.65
N ALA A 61 6.96 -0.92 -4.37
CA ALA A 61 7.93 -0.97 -3.27
C ALA A 61 7.68 -2.15 -2.32
N GLY A 62 8.75 -2.76 -1.82
CA GLY A 62 8.68 -3.80 -0.78
C GLY A 62 8.17 -5.16 -1.21
N VAL A 63 7.87 -5.35 -2.49
CA VAL A 63 7.39 -6.64 -3.03
C VAL A 63 8.45 -7.27 -3.92
N ASP A 64 8.77 -8.53 -3.66
CA ASP A 64 9.74 -9.30 -4.45
C ASP A 64 9.00 -10.23 -5.42
N ILE A 65 8.80 -9.74 -6.64
CA ILE A 65 8.21 -10.49 -7.76
C ILE A 65 9.03 -10.27 -9.02
N ASP A 66 8.92 -11.23 -9.96
CA ASP A 66 9.59 -11.19 -11.25
C ASP A 66 8.63 -11.67 -12.33
N MET A 67 7.98 -10.71 -13.01
CA MET A 67 6.98 -10.96 -14.04
C MET A 67 7.59 -10.80 -15.44
N ASP A 68 7.00 -11.45 -16.43
CA ASP A 68 7.51 -11.41 -17.81
C ASP A 68 7.00 -10.19 -18.58
N ILE A 69 5.75 -9.80 -18.34
CA ILE A 69 5.08 -8.68 -19.02
C ILE A 69 4.41 -7.79 -17.97
N GLY A 70 4.54 -6.47 -18.16
CA GLY A 70 3.92 -5.47 -17.32
C GLY A 70 3.00 -4.52 -18.10
N TYR A 71 1.89 -4.15 -17.48
CA TYR A 71 1.00 -3.09 -17.94
C TYR A 71 0.87 -2.07 -16.82
N LYS A 72 1.25 -0.82 -17.07
CA LYS A 72 1.22 0.22 -16.04
C LYS A 72 0.54 1.49 -16.53
N ASP A 73 -0.41 1.97 -15.73
CA ASP A 73 -0.97 3.31 -15.89
C ASP A 73 0.10 4.35 -15.54
N ILE A 74 0.28 5.34 -16.42
CA ILE A 74 1.31 6.36 -16.27
C ILE A 74 1.09 7.15 -14.99
N SER A 75 2.17 7.34 -14.24
CA SER A 75 2.21 8.08 -12.99
C SER A 75 3.50 8.90 -12.86
N LYS A 76 4.13 8.88 -11.72
CA LYS A 76 5.41 9.56 -11.47
C LYS A 76 6.57 8.76 -12.08
N LEU A 77 7.58 9.43 -12.61
CA LEU A 77 8.70 8.77 -13.29
C LEU A 77 9.48 7.80 -12.40
N ASP A 78 9.63 8.14 -11.13
CA ASP A 78 10.25 7.26 -10.12
C ASP A 78 9.41 6.00 -9.83
N SER A 79 8.09 6.11 -9.90
CA SER A 79 7.14 4.99 -9.79
C SER A 79 7.25 4.05 -11.01
N GLU A 80 7.46 4.61 -12.20
CA GLU A 80 7.69 3.83 -13.43
C GLU A 80 8.97 3.00 -13.31
N GLU A 81 10.03 3.58 -12.78
CA GLU A 81 11.30 2.88 -12.55
C GLU A 81 11.15 1.72 -11.56
N GLN A 82 10.44 1.96 -10.47
CA GLN A 82 10.19 0.91 -9.47
C GLN A 82 9.40 -0.26 -10.07
N PHE A 83 8.41 0.04 -10.91
CA PHE A 83 7.63 -0.98 -11.61
C PHE A 83 8.47 -1.76 -12.63
N LEU A 84 9.31 -1.09 -13.43
CA LEU A 84 10.24 -1.75 -14.34
C LEU A 84 11.14 -2.75 -13.62
N GLY A 85 11.55 -2.44 -12.38
CA GLY A 85 12.33 -3.35 -11.53
C GLY A 85 11.60 -4.61 -11.09
N ARG A 86 10.33 -4.80 -11.47
CA ARG A 86 9.50 -6.00 -11.21
C ARG A 86 9.30 -6.87 -12.45
N ILE A 87 9.77 -6.39 -13.61
CA ILE A 87 9.60 -7.08 -14.89
C ILE A 87 10.94 -7.54 -15.39
N ALA A 88 11.07 -8.84 -15.66
CA ALA A 88 12.30 -9.51 -16.04
C ALA A 88 13.50 -9.15 -15.13
N ARG A 89 13.24 -9.06 -13.82
CA ARG A 89 14.24 -8.67 -12.81
C ARG A 89 15.48 -9.58 -12.82
N SER A 90 15.27 -10.86 -13.04
CA SER A 90 16.35 -11.86 -13.17
C SER A 90 17.07 -11.80 -14.52
N GLY A 91 16.76 -10.83 -15.37
CA GLY A 91 17.31 -10.70 -16.71
C GLY A 91 16.47 -11.41 -17.77
N ILE A 92 17.07 -11.62 -18.93
CA ILE A 92 16.39 -12.24 -20.07
C ILE A 92 16.11 -13.72 -19.77
N LYS A 93 14.82 -14.08 -19.64
CA LYS A 93 14.38 -15.45 -19.44
C LYS A 93 14.20 -16.14 -20.80
N ASN A 94 14.91 -17.23 -21.03
CA ASN A 94 14.81 -18.02 -22.28
C ASN A 94 14.99 -17.17 -23.55
N GLY A 95 15.82 -16.12 -23.52
CA GLY A 95 16.06 -15.25 -24.67
C GLY A 95 14.95 -14.22 -24.92
N ILE A 96 13.93 -14.14 -24.07
CA ILE A 96 12.81 -13.19 -24.18
C ILE A 96 13.03 -12.05 -23.19
N PRO A 97 13.14 -10.79 -23.65
CA PRO A 97 13.22 -9.64 -22.77
C PRO A 97 11.87 -9.37 -22.10
N GLY A 98 11.89 -8.82 -20.89
CA GLY A 98 10.69 -8.29 -20.27
C GLY A 98 10.11 -7.13 -21.08
N ILE A 99 8.80 -7.06 -21.17
CA ILE A 99 8.09 -6.01 -21.92
C ILE A 99 7.16 -5.26 -20.97
N VAL A 100 7.22 -3.93 -21.00
CA VAL A 100 6.29 -3.09 -20.26
C VAL A 100 5.52 -2.17 -21.20
N TYR A 101 4.21 -2.17 -21.06
CA TYR A 101 3.30 -1.28 -21.75
C TYR A 101 2.80 -0.18 -20.81
N PHE A 102 3.06 1.06 -21.15
CA PHE A 102 2.53 2.20 -20.42
C PHE A 102 1.29 2.76 -21.14
N PHE A 103 0.24 3.03 -20.35
CA PHE A 103 -1.02 3.61 -20.86
C PHE A 103 -1.49 4.72 -19.92
N ASN A 104 -2.49 5.50 -20.30
CA ASN A 104 -3.05 6.58 -19.50
C ASN A 104 -4.57 6.42 -19.41
N LEU A 105 -5.04 5.77 -18.35
CA LEU A 105 -6.46 5.51 -18.09
C LEU A 105 -7.00 6.39 -16.95
N ASP A 106 -6.37 6.35 -15.80
CA ASP A 106 -6.86 6.96 -14.56
C ASP A 106 -6.53 8.46 -14.44
N GLN A 107 -5.77 9.02 -15.40
CA GLN A 107 -5.30 10.41 -15.37
C GLN A 107 -4.64 10.71 -13.99
N ALA A 108 -3.45 10.15 -13.78
CA ALA A 108 -2.74 10.19 -12.50
C ALA A 108 -2.57 11.61 -11.93
N GLU A 109 -2.51 12.64 -12.76
CA GLU A 109 -2.51 14.04 -12.37
C GLU A 109 -3.73 14.44 -11.51
N LYS A 110 -4.88 13.80 -11.71
CA LYS A 110 -6.07 14.03 -10.88
C LYS A 110 -6.02 13.30 -9.55
N ILE A 111 -5.19 12.25 -9.45
CA ILE A 111 -5.00 11.47 -8.22
C ILE A 111 -3.97 12.15 -7.33
N TYR A 112 -2.88 12.63 -7.93
CA TYR A 112 -1.72 13.23 -7.25
C TYR A 112 -1.72 14.77 -7.43
N ARG A 113 -2.85 15.42 -7.18
CA ARG A 113 -3.11 16.86 -7.48
C ARG A 113 -2.01 17.81 -7.00
N ASP A 114 -1.42 17.51 -5.85
CA ASP A 114 -0.42 18.37 -5.20
C ASP A 114 1.02 17.88 -5.39
N ASP A 115 1.21 16.79 -6.13
CA ASP A 115 2.54 16.26 -6.41
C ASP A 115 3.08 16.84 -7.72
N TYR A 116 3.99 17.81 -7.58
CA TYR A 116 4.63 18.48 -8.71
C TYR A 116 5.39 17.53 -9.65
N ARG A 117 5.71 16.30 -9.25
CA ARG A 117 6.28 15.26 -10.13
C ARG A 117 5.29 14.81 -11.20
N MET A 118 4.01 15.18 -11.05
CA MET A 118 2.96 14.95 -12.06
C MET A 118 2.88 16.04 -13.13
N GLU A 119 3.71 17.09 -13.05
CA GLU A 119 3.82 18.05 -14.13
C GLU A 119 4.16 17.34 -15.45
N LYS A 120 3.49 17.74 -16.54
CA LYS A 120 3.63 17.08 -17.85
C LYS A 120 5.07 17.00 -18.33
N SER A 121 5.89 17.98 -17.97
CA SER A 121 7.32 18.02 -18.26
C SER A 121 8.15 16.95 -17.53
N LEU A 122 7.63 16.41 -16.43
CA LEU A 122 8.30 15.44 -15.54
C LEU A 122 7.75 14.01 -15.65
N THR A 123 6.79 13.78 -16.54
CA THR A 123 6.17 12.45 -16.74
C THR A 123 6.55 11.87 -18.11
N LEU A 124 6.16 10.60 -18.36
CA LEU A 124 6.34 9.94 -19.65
C LEU A 124 5.62 10.64 -20.83
N GLY A 125 4.81 11.67 -20.56
CA GLY A 125 4.30 12.58 -21.59
C GLY A 125 5.42 13.36 -22.29
N ASN A 126 6.56 13.57 -21.65
CA ASN A 126 7.74 14.24 -22.18
C ASN A 126 8.75 13.24 -22.75
N GLU A 127 9.26 13.49 -23.95
CA GLU A 127 10.24 12.61 -24.60
C GLU A 127 11.59 12.57 -23.87
N GLU A 128 12.01 13.69 -23.26
CA GLU A 128 13.20 13.74 -22.43
C GLU A 128 13.08 12.78 -21.23
N MET A 129 11.93 12.74 -20.56
CA MET A 129 11.67 11.84 -19.43
C MET A 129 11.63 10.36 -19.85
N ARG A 130 11.16 10.07 -21.06
CA ARG A 130 11.28 8.71 -21.65
C ARG A 130 12.74 8.31 -21.83
N THR A 131 13.58 9.24 -22.26
CA THR A 131 15.02 9.02 -22.39
C THR A 131 15.67 8.83 -21.02
N VAL A 132 15.31 9.66 -20.03
CA VAL A 132 15.77 9.52 -18.64
C VAL A 132 15.45 8.12 -18.11
N LEU A 133 14.21 7.65 -18.28
CA LEU A 133 13.79 6.32 -17.83
C LEU A 133 14.56 5.20 -18.56
N LYS A 134 14.73 5.32 -19.87
CA LYS A 134 15.44 4.34 -20.71
C LYS A 134 16.92 4.23 -20.35
N GLU A 135 17.58 5.34 -20.12
CA GLU A 135 19.02 5.42 -19.86
C GLU A 135 19.36 5.41 -18.36
N LYS A 136 18.33 5.37 -17.51
CA LYS A 136 18.50 5.38 -16.04
C LYS A 136 19.21 6.62 -15.49
N ARG A 137 19.15 7.75 -16.20
CA ARG A 137 19.78 9.00 -15.81
C ARG A 137 18.90 9.86 -14.91
N PHE A 138 18.46 9.32 -13.80
CA PHE A 138 17.54 9.99 -12.87
C PHE A 138 18.08 11.23 -12.19
N GLN A 139 19.38 11.45 -12.19
CA GLN A 139 19.96 12.67 -11.62
C GLN A 139 19.38 13.92 -12.27
N THR A 140 19.29 13.97 -13.60
CA THR A 140 18.70 15.08 -14.33
C THR A 140 17.23 15.32 -13.94
N TYR A 141 16.47 14.24 -13.78
CA TYR A 141 15.10 14.31 -13.30
C TYR A 141 15.00 14.92 -11.90
N TYR A 142 15.80 14.44 -10.95
CA TYR A 142 15.79 14.97 -9.58
C TYR A 142 16.28 16.41 -9.50
N GLU A 143 17.21 16.82 -10.34
CA GLU A 143 17.65 18.23 -10.42
C GLU A 143 16.51 19.14 -10.87
N GLN A 144 15.73 18.73 -11.89
CA GLN A 144 14.54 19.47 -12.36
C GLN A 144 13.46 19.52 -11.26
N VAL A 145 13.20 18.39 -10.60
CA VAL A 145 12.27 18.29 -9.49
C VAL A 145 12.67 19.23 -8.34
N MET A 146 13.94 19.24 -7.95
CA MET A 146 14.47 20.11 -6.89
C MET A 146 14.45 21.59 -7.28
N HIS A 147 14.71 21.90 -8.54
CA HIS A 147 14.62 23.27 -9.05
C HIS A 147 13.16 23.78 -8.96
N TYR A 148 12.20 22.99 -9.42
CA TYR A 148 10.78 23.32 -9.34
C TYR A 148 10.31 23.52 -7.87
N LEU A 149 10.75 22.65 -6.97
CA LEU A 149 10.45 22.78 -5.53
C LEU A 149 10.99 24.09 -4.95
N LYS A 150 12.21 24.47 -5.30
CA LYS A 150 12.80 25.73 -4.82
C LYS A 150 12.03 26.94 -5.31
N GLU A 151 11.63 26.95 -6.58
CA GLU A 151 10.83 28.05 -7.16
C GLU A 151 9.46 28.17 -6.50
N MET A 152 8.74 27.04 -6.30
CA MET A 152 7.42 27.06 -5.70
C MET A 152 7.47 27.46 -4.22
N LYS A 153 8.50 27.03 -3.48
CA LYS A 153 8.68 27.40 -2.06
C LYS A 153 9.10 28.86 -1.88
N ASN A 154 9.86 29.40 -2.82
CA ASN A 154 10.23 30.83 -2.79
C ASN A 154 9.05 31.77 -3.11
N ARG A 155 8.02 31.27 -3.80
CA ARG A 155 6.77 32.03 -4.05
C ARG A 155 5.84 32.12 -2.83
N LYS A 156 6.01 31.23 -1.85
CA LYS A 156 5.21 31.27 -0.61
C LYS A 156 5.86 32.25 0.38
N THR A 157 5.40 33.49 0.41
CA THR A 157 5.74 34.53 1.42
C THR A 157 5.05 34.30 2.77
N SER A 158 4.47 33.12 3.00
CA SER A 158 3.71 32.77 4.19
C SER A 158 4.60 32.09 5.25
N GLU A 159 4.04 31.92 6.45
CA GLU A 159 4.66 31.20 7.59
C GLU A 159 5.15 29.79 7.22
N ASP A 160 4.67 29.24 6.11
CA ASP A 160 5.10 27.95 5.56
C ASP A 160 6.33 28.02 4.66
N GLY A 161 6.89 29.20 4.40
CA GLY A 161 8.07 29.39 3.57
C GLY A 161 9.34 28.85 4.22
N LEU A 162 10.33 28.44 3.39
CA LEU A 162 11.67 28.04 3.91
C LEU A 162 12.37 29.20 4.60
N GLU A 163 12.22 30.41 4.08
CA GLU A 163 12.83 31.61 4.65
C GLU A 163 12.29 31.87 6.06
N TYR A 164 10.98 31.79 6.26
CA TYR A 164 10.36 31.89 7.58
C TYR A 164 10.85 30.77 8.52
N PHE A 165 10.94 29.54 8.02
CA PHE A 165 11.45 28.42 8.82
C PHE A 165 12.86 28.65 9.33
N PHE A 166 13.77 29.12 8.48
CA PHE A 166 15.15 29.40 8.88
C PHE A 166 15.28 30.65 9.76
N SER A 167 14.55 31.73 9.42
CA SER A 167 14.69 33.01 10.14
C SER A 167 13.93 33.03 11.46
N GLU A 168 12.80 32.33 11.57
CA GLU A 168 11.93 32.37 12.72
C GLU A 168 11.96 31.06 13.52
N SER A 169 11.63 29.93 12.89
CA SER A 169 11.45 28.66 13.63
C SER A 169 12.79 28.11 14.16
N LEU A 170 13.80 28.00 13.30
CA LEU A 170 15.12 27.50 13.70
C LEU A 170 15.86 28.51 14.60
N LYS A 171 15.84 29.79 14.25
CA LYS A 171 16.51 30.84 15.03
C LYS A 171 15.93 31.01 16.43
N LYS A 172 14.62 30.85 16.58
CA LYS A 172 13.90 30.94 17.85
C LYS A 172 13.81 29.60 18.60
N LEU A 173 14.37 28.51 18.02
CA LEU A 173 14.31 27.15 18.59
C LEU A 173 12.87 26.70 18.89
N ASP A 174 11.94 26.99 17.97
CA ASP A 174 10.56 26.51 18.05
C ASP A 174 10.52 25.01 17.70
N PHE A 175 10.81 24.18 18.69
CA PHE A 175 10.98 22.74 18.51
C PHE A 175 9.70 22.07 17.97
N LEU A 176 8.51 22.52 18.31
CA LEU A 176 7.26 21.95 17.80
C LEU A 176 7.10 22.20 16.31
N LYS A 177 7.38 23.41 15.84
CA LYS A 177 7.34 23.72 14.41
C LYS A 177 8.48 23.02 13.65
N ILE A 178 9.66 22.93 14.26
CA ILE A 178 10.80 22.20 13.67
C ILE A 178 10.46 20.73 13.51
N GLN A 179 9.94 20.07 14.57
CA GLN A 179 9.55 18.67 14.55
C GLN A 179 8.51 18.40 13.44
N LYS A 180 7.41 19.16 13.45
CA LYS A 180 6.35 19.01 12.44
C LYS A 180 6.84 19.20 11.01
N ARG A 181 7.79 20.10 10.80
CA ARG A 181 8.33 20.38 9.46
C ARG A 181 9.37 19.38 8.99
N MET A 182 10.06 18.72 9.92
CA MET A 182 11.03 17.66 9.65
C MET A 182 10.40 16.27 9.66
N GLU A 183 9.11 16.18 9.91
CA GLU A 183 8.36 14.93 9.81
C GLU A 183 8.37 14.43 8.37
N LEU A 184 8.94 13.26 8.15
CA LEU A 184 9.05 12.64 6.81
C LEU A 184 7.80 11.82 6.46
N ILE A 185 7.13 11.30 7.48
CA ILE A 185 5.92 10.52 7.37
C ILE A 185 4.88 11.19 8.26
N GLU A 186 3.86 11.79 7.65
CA GLU A 186 2.72 12.31 8.41
C GLU A 186 2.00 11.13 9.05
N GLU A 187 1.73 11.21 10.35
CA GLU A 187 0.90 10.22 11.02
C GLU A 187 -0.48 10.20 10.36
N ASP A 188 -0.86 9.03 9.86
CA ASP A 188 -2.16 8.84 9.23
C ASP A 188 -3.26 8.78 10.30
N CYS A 189 -3.68 9.96 10.77
CA CYS A 189 -4.76 10.06 11.74
C CYS A 189 -6.15 9.75 11.16
N TRP A 190 -6.25 9.49 9.86
CA TRP A 190 -7.50 9.20 9.17
C TRP A 190 -7.89 7.73 9.20
N HIS A 191 -6.95 6.84 9.54
CA HIS A 191 -7.19 5.42 9.63
C HIS A 191 -7.07 4.91 11.06
N VAL A 192 -7.77 3.84 11.34
CA VAL A 192 -7.64 3.05 12.55
C VAL A 192 -7.46 1.60 12.18
N ASP A 193 -6.77 0.86 13.06
CA ASP A 193 -6.54 -0.56 12.86
C ASP A 193 -7.68 -1.37 13.46
N ILE A 194 -8.16 -2.34 12.70
CA ILE A 194 -9.19 -3.27 13.12
C ILE A 194 -8.72 -4.71 12.94
N ILE A 195 -8.99 -5.54 13.93
CA ILE A 195 -8.82 -6.98 13.85
C ILE A 195 -10.15 -7.60 13.46
N LEU A 196 -10.20 -8.22 12.28
CA LEU A 196 -11.34 -9.00 11.82
C LEU A 196 -11.09 -10.47 12.13
N CYS A 197 -11.67 -10.95 13.23
CA CYS A 197 -11.49 -12.34 13.66
C CYS A 197 -12.14 -13.30 12.67
N ARG A 198 -11.36 -14.25 12.21
CA ARG A 198 -11.78 -15.37 11.35
C ARG A 198 -10.83 -16.53 11.52
N LYS A 199 -11.07 -17.64 10.85
CA LYS A 199 -10.17 -18.77 10.80
C LYS A 199 -9.34 -18.73 9.54
N LEU A 200 -8.03 -18.84 9.67
CA LEU A 200 -7.08 -18.90 8.58
C LEU A 200 -6.39 -20.25 8.58
N VAL A 201 -6.29 -20.87 7.43
CA VAL A 201 -5.51 -22.10 7.24
C VAL A 201 -4.16 -21.70 6.66
N MET A 202 -3.11 -21.96 7.40
CA MET A 202 -1.75 -21.68 6.99
C MET A 202 -1.27 -22.75 5.99
N GLU A 203 -0.19 -22.50 5.28
CA GLU A 203 0.35 -23.43 4.28
C GLU A 203 0.80 -24.78 4.85
N ASP A 204 1.23 -24.80 6.09
CA ASP A 204 1.59 -26.03 6.83
C ASP A 204 0.37 -26.82 7.33
N GLY A 205 -0.85 -26.36 7.01
CA GLY A 205 -2.10 -26.95 7.41
C GLY A 205 -2.54 -26.56 8.84
N THR A 206 -1.78 -25.72 9.54
CA THR A 206 -2.21 -25.22 10.85
C THR A 206 -3.35 -24.21 10.72
N GLU A 207 -4.30 -24.28 11.64
CA GLU A 207 -5.40 -23.31 11.73
C GLU A 207 -5.06 -22.22 12.75
N LYS A 208 -5.14 -20.96 12.33
CA LYS A 208 -5.08 -19.80 13.21
C LYS A 208 -6.46 -19.17 13.37
N ASP A 209 -6.89 -19.04 14.60
CA ASP A 209 -8.19 -18.48 15.00
C ASP A 209 -7.96 -17.08 15.58
N GLY A 210 -8.40 -16.04 14.84
CA GLY A 210 -8.18 -14.65 15.22
C GLY A 210 -8.78 -14.30 16.58
N ARG A 211 -9.92 -14.91 16.96
CA ARG A 211 -10.52 -14.68 18.28
C ARG A 211 -9.69 -15.25 19.41
N LYS A 212 -9.16 -16.46 19.25
CA LYS A 212 -8.28 -17.07 20.26
C LYS A 212 -7.00 -16.27 20.44
N ILE A 213 -6.43 -15.77 19.34
CA ILE A 213 -5.22 -14.93 19.37
C ILE A 213 -5.52 -13.61 20.08
N TRP A 214 -6.68 -13.00 19.83
CA TRP A 214 -7.12 -11.77 20.52
C TRP A 214 -7.28 -12.00 22.03
N GLU A 215 -7.92 -13.09 22.45
CA GLU A 215 -8.06 -13.44 23.86
C GLU A 215 -6.69 -13.64 24.51
N HIS A 216 -5.79 -14.37 23.85
CA HIS A 216 -4.42 -14.56 24.33
C HIS A 216 -3.65 -13.24 24.46
N TYR A 217 -3.84 -12.32 23.52
CA TYR A 217 -3.25 -10.98 23.61
C TYR A 217 -3.71 -10.22 24.84
N LYS A 218 -5.00 -10.31 25.20
CA LYS A 218 -5.55 -9.71 26.43
C LYS A 218 -4.97 -10.35 27.69
N GLU A 219 -4.87 -11.66 27.71
CA GLU A 219 -4.26 -12.39 28.81
C GLU A 219 -2.82 -11.95 29.07
N LEU A 220 -2.02 -11.87 28.01
CA LEU A 220 -0.64 -11.40 28.08
C LEU A 220 -0.55 -9.95 28.61
N LEU A 221 -1.42 -9.06 28.15
CA LEU A 221 -1.44 -7.67 28.64
C LEU A 221 -1.78 -7.60 30.13
N SER A 222 -2.70 -8.46 30.60
CA SER A 222 -3.20 -8.48 31.97
C SER A 222 -2.28 -9.23 32.95
N ASP A 223 -1.31 -9.98 32.46
CA ASP A 223 -0.38 -10.72 33.32
C ASP A 223 0.70 -9.78 33.86
N TYR A 224 0.51 -9.38 35.10
CA TYR A 224 1.46 -8.53 35.85
C TYR A 224 2.50 -9.35 36.61
N GLN A 225 2.41 -10.69 36.62
CA GLN A 225 3.34 -11.55 37.32
C GLN A 225 4.48 -12.07 36.46
N MET A 226 4.28 -12.01 35.13
CA MET A 226 5.28 -12.43 34.13
C MET A 226 6.48 -11.49 34.13
N ASP A 227 7.70 -12.04 33.99
CA ASP A 227 8.91 -11.23 33.78
C ASP A 227 8.76 -10.33 32.58
N TYR A 228 9.25 -9.08 32.68
CA TYR A 228 9.12 -8.08 31.65
C TYR A 228 9.69 -8.51 30.29
N SER A 229 10.87 -9.15 30.31
CA SER A 229 11.56 -9.59 29.09
C SER A 229 10.78 -10.72 28.42
N GLU A 230 10.30 -11.69 29.19
CA GLU A 230 9.47 -12.79 28.71
C GLU A 230 8.14 -12.27 28.13
N LYS A 231 7.47 -11.38 28.87
CA LYS A 231 6.22 -10.76 28.44
C LYS A 231 6.39 -10.02 27.11
N LYS A 232 7.49 -9.28 26.94
CA LYS A 232 7.78 -8.54 25.71
C LYS A 232 7.95 -9.47 24.50
N VAL A 233 8.63 -10.60 24.68
CA VAL A 233 8.79 -11.60 23.62
C VAL A 233 7.44 -12.20 23.22
N LYS A 234 6.67 -12.69 24.20
CA LYS A 234 5.35 -13.29 23.95
C LYS A 234 4.36 -12.32 23.32
N LEU A 235 4.37 -11.05 23.76
CA LEU A 235 3.55 -10.01 23.14
C LEU A 235 3.96 -9.76 21.68
N SER A 236 5.25 -9.76 21.36
CA SER A 236 5.74 -9.59 19.99
C SER A 236 5.31 -10.75 19.09
N GLU A 237 5.39 -11.98 19.57
CA GLU A 237 4.91 -13.16 18.86
C GLU A 237 3.40 -13.11 18.62
N CYS A 238 2.63 -12.79 19.67
CA CYS A 238 1.18 -12.65 19.57
C CYS A 238 0.76 -11.52 18.64
N GLN A 239 1.46 -10.39 18.65
CA GLN A 239 1.24 -9.29 17.69
C GLN A 239 1.54 -9.70 16.25
N SER A 240 2.56 -10.52 16.03
CA SER A 240 2.83 -11.08 14.70
C SER A 240 1.65 -11.90 14.19
N ASP A 241 1.06 -12.71 15.05
CA ASP A 241 -0.13 -13.48 14.71
C ASP A 241 -1.38 -12.60 14.50
N LEU A 242 -1.57 -11.57 15.33
CA LEU A 242 -2.67 -10.61 15.16
C LEU A 242 -2.58 -9.84 13.83
N ASN A 243 -1.38 -9.55 13.35
CA ASN A 243 -1.18 -8.84 12.09
C ASN A 243 -1.73 -9.60 10.87
N LEU A 244 -1.95 -10.92 10.97
CA LEU A 244 -2.62 -11.71 9.92
C LEU A 244 -4.10 -11.32 9.74
N PHE A 245 -4.71 -10.75 10.78
CA PHE A 245 -6.12 -10.37 10.87
C PHE A 245 -6.33 -8.85 10.90
N ARG A 246 -5.25 -8.08 10.74
CA ARG A 246 -5.25 -6.62 10.87
C ARG A 246 -5.54 -5.94 9.55
N TYR A 247 -6.52 -5.03 9.58
CA TYR A 247 -6.94 -4.22 8.45
C TYR A 247 -6.99 -2.75 8.85
N GLN A 248 -6.85 -1.86 7.88
CA GLN A 248 -6.99 -0.43 8.11
C GLN A 248 -8.31 0.07 7.55
N ILE A 249 -9.01 0.87 8.34
CA ILE A 249 -10.28 1.49 7.98
C ILE A 249 -10.23 2.98 8.27
N LYS A 250 -11.07 3.74 7.57
CA LYS A 250 -11.16 5.19 7.83
C LYS A 250 -11.77 5.45 9.22
N ARG A 251 -11.19 6.38 9.96
CA ARG A 251 -11.59 6.71 11.34
C ARG A 251 -13.02 7.22 11.50
N ASN A 252 -13.59 7.82 10.45
CA ASN A 252 -14.96 8.34 10.46
C ASN A 252 -16.03 7.28 10.25
N ILE A 253 -15.65 6.02 10.07
CA ILE A 253 -16.57 4.91 9.86
C ILE A 253 -16.94 4.33 11.21
N GLN A 254 -18.24 4.27 11.48
CA GLN A 254 -18.77 3.59 12.65
C GLN A 254 -18.89 2.10 12.35
N ILE A 255 -17.87 1.34 12.78
CA ILE A 255 -17.91 -0.10 12.69
C ILE A 255 -18.40 -0.67 14.01
N PRO A 256 -19.34 -1.63 14.00
CA PRO A 256 -19.68 -2.37 15.19
C PRO A 256 -18.48 -3.23 15.60
N TYR A 257 -17.75 -2.81 16.62
CA TYR A 257 -16.69 -3.60 17.23
C TYR A 257 -17.19 -4.22 18.54
N ASN A 258 -16.59 -5.36 18.90
CA ASN A 258 -16.92 -6.05 20.15
C ASN A 258 -16.05 -5.55 21.30
N GLU A 259 -14.77 -5.31 21.03
CA GLU A 259 -13.79 -4.86 22.02
C GLU A 259 -12.80 -3.88 21.43
N MET A 260 -12.12 -3.14 22.31
CA MET A 260 -11.07 -2.19 21.94
C MET A 260 -9.94 -2.24 22.98
N ILE A 261 -8.70 -2.23 22.51
CA ILE A 261 -7.51 -2.10 23.35
C ILE A 261 -6.62 -1.00 22.76
N GLY A 262 -6.49 0.12 23.46
CA GLY A 262 -5.83 1.31 22.92
C GLY A 262 -6.58 1.82 21.70
N GLU A 263 -5.92 1.88 20.55
CA GLU A 263 -6.50 2.28 19.25
C GLU A 263 -6.80 1.06 18.34
N LEU A 264 -6.68 -0.16 18.85
CA LEU A 264 -6.93 -1.39 18.11
C LEU A 264 -8.34 -1.89 18.40
N TYR A 265 -9.18 -1.94 17.38
CA TYR A 265 -10.55 -2.44 17.45
C TYR A 265 -10.61 -3.91 17.07
N CYS A 266 -11.51 -4.68 17.69
CA CYS A 266 -11.69 -6.11 17.41
C CYS A 266 -13.14 -6.43 17.07
N VAL A 267 -13.35 -7.13 15.97
CA VAL A 267 -14.64 -7.69 15.53
C VAL A 267 -14.57 -9.19 15.56
N TYR A 268 -15.40 -9.83 16.38
CA TYR A 268 -15.38 -11.27 16.58
C TYR A 268 -15.90 -12.06 15.38
N ASP A 269 -16.92 -11.54 14.70
CA ASP A 269 -17.48 -12.13 13.50
C ASP A 269 -16.94 -11.39 12.25
N GLY A 270 -15.62 -11.42 12.07
CA GLY A 270 -14.94 -10.75 10.97
C GLY A 270 -15.19 -11.40 9.62
N GLU A 271 -15.51 -12.71 9.58
CA GLU A 271 -15.72 -13.46 8.34
C GLU A 271 -16.83 -12.86 7.47
N GLN A 272 -17.87 -12.29 8.09
CA GLN A 272 -18.97 -11.65 7.37
C GLN A 272 -18.55 -10.51 6.42
N TYR A 273 -17.39 -9.90 6.64
CA TYR A 273 -16.86 -8.80 5.83
C TYR A 273 -15.97 -9.26 4.67
N PHE A 274 -16.00 -10.55 4.36
CA PHE A 274 -15.25 -11.10 3.24
C PHE A 274 -16.18 -11.67 2.17
N GLN A 275 -15.78 -11.49 0.92
CA GLN A 275 -16.39 -12.11 -0.26
C GLN A 275 -15.26 -12.58 -1.17
N ASP A 276 -15.33 -13.85 -1.63
CA ASP A 276 -14.27 -14.46 -2.46
C ASP A 276 -12.85 -14.28 -1.88
N GLU A 277 -12.69 -14.47 -0.57
CA GLU A 277 -11.44 -14.29 0.20
C GLU A 277 -10.91 -12.85 0.23
N LYS A 278 -11.65 -11.89 -0.28
CA LYS A 278 -11.31 -10.46 -0.26
C LYS A 278 -12.22 -9.69 0.69
N ILE A 279 -11.65 -8.66 1.31
CA ILE A 279 -12.43 -7.76 2.16
C ILE A 279 -13.46 -7.00 1.32
N ASP A 280 -14.71 -7.10 1.72
CA ASP A 280 -15.81 -6.34 1.17
C ASP A 280 -15.89 -4.98 1.89
N ARG A 281 -15.32 -3.97 1.25
CA ARG A 281 -15.28 -2.61 1.79
C ARG A 281 -16.65 -1.97 1.92
N GLU A 282 -17.56 -2.22 0.99
CA GLU A 282 -18.91 -1.67 1.04
C GLU A 282 -19.64 -2.21 2.25
N LYS A 283 -19.51 -3.50 2.51
CA LYS A 283 -20.11 -4.14 3.67
C LYS A 283 -19.46 -3.73 4.99
N LEU A 284 -18.14 -3.53 5.00
CA LEU A 284 -17.39 -3.11 6.18
C LEU A 284 -17.64 -1.63 6.51
N GLU A 285 -17.67 -0.78 5.49
CA GLU A 285 -17.78 0.68 5.64
C GLU A 285 -19.24 1.16 5.64
N GLY A 286 -20.21 0.27 5.33
CA GLY A 286 -21.64 0.56 5.20
C GLY A 286 -21.96 1.41 3.97
N ASP A 287 -23.26 1.55 3.66
CA ASP A 287 -23.78 2.33 2.51
C ASP A 287 -23.54 3.86 2.63
N HIS A 288 -22.72 4.31 3.57
CA HIS A 288 -22.48 5.72 3.86
C HIS A 288 -21.25 6.32 3.18
N MET A 289 -20.83 5.76 2.03
CA MET A 289 -19.94 6.50 1.15
C MET A 289 -20.68 7.65 0.46
N TYR A 290 -21.16 8.62 1.20
CA TYR A 290 -21.38 9.94 0.64
C TYR A 290 -20.01 10.60 0.50
N PHE A 291 -19.54 10.65 -0.73
CA PHE A 291 -18.42 11.47 -1.13
C PHE A 291 -18.71 12.92 -0.74
N ILE A 292 -18.09 13.39 0.32
CA ILE A 292 -17.86 14.80 0.49
C ILE A 292 -16.53 15.06 -0.21
N ASP A 293 -16.61 15.36 -1.50
CA ASP A 293 -15.54 16.06 -2.20
C ASP A 293 -15.49 17.47 -1.58
N LEU A 294 -14.50 17.71 -0.74
CA LEU A 294 -14.06 19.04 -0.32
C LEU A 294 -12.66 19.27 -0.86
#